data_ada1743580f41c2e0481202288cf3ad5
#
_entry.id   ada1743580f41c2e0481202288cf3ad5
#
_cell.length_a   1.000
_cell.length_b   1.000
_cell.length_c   1.000
_cell.angle_alpha   90.00
_cell.angle_beta   90.00
_cell.angle_gamma   90.00
#
_symmetry.space_group_name_H-M   'P 1'
#
loop_
_entity.id
_entity.type
_entity.pdbx_description
1 polymer ?
#
loop_
_entity_poly.entity_id
_entity_poly.type
_entity_poly.pdbx_seq_one_letter_code
_entity_poly.pdbx_strand_id
1 'polypeptide(L)'
;MSGRCARKGLRFILDAAQTAGLIDIDMTKLRLSALCFSGHKSLYGPQGTGGICLGQGFRPEPLAVGGSGSESFSPTHPTVMPDALEAGTQNAHGIAGLLAGVEYIKNLGGKAFSVAAGHAKRFIKEMKGVEGVTLYGDVDAALRTPVVALNVRGRDSGDIAALLWDDYGIAVRAGAHCAPLMHKTLGTEKIGAVRFSFSHFNTDEEVDAAIAAVKELAK
;
A
#
# COMPACT_ATOMS: atom_id res chain seq x y z
N MET A 1 1.36 0.77 19.82
CA MET A 1 0.12 -0.04 19.75
C MET A 1 0.37 -1.49 20.18
N SER A 2 1.33 -2.21 19.61
CA SER A 2 1.62 -3.63 19.87
C SER A 2 1.82 -3.97 21.35
N GLY A 3 2.64 -3.22 22.09
CA GLY A 3 2.85 -3.45 23.54
C GLY A 3 1.58 -3.27 24.39
N ARG A 4 0.64 -2.44 23.96
CA ARG A 4 -0.66 -2.28 24.64
C ARG A 4 -1.56 -3.48 24.40
N CYS A 5 -1.60 -4.01 23.17
CA CYS A 5 -2.33 -5.23 22.83
C CYS A 5 -1.80 -6.43 23.61
N ALA A 6 -0.48 -6.62 23.63
CA ALA A 6 0.16 -7.72 24.34
C ALA A 6 -0.15 -7.71 25.86
N ARG A 7 -0.09 -6.54 26.51
CA ARG A 7 -0.43 -6.43 27.95
C ARG A 7 -1.89 -6.74 28.26
N LYS A 8 -2.78 -6.60 27.29
CA LYS A 8 -4.22 -6.89 27.45
C LYS A 8 -4.63 -8.24 26.90
N GLY A 9 -3.69 -9.08 26.44
CA GLY A 9 -3.98 -10.37 25.82
C GLY A 9 -4.75 -10.27 24.49
N LEU A 10 -4.70 -9.09 23.84
CA LEU A 10 -5.40 -8.86 22.58
C LEU A 10 -4.57 -9.33 21.40
N ARG A 11 -5.24 -9.89 20.40
CA ARG A 11 -4.64 -10.21 19.10
C ARG A 11 -4.34 -8.90 18.36
N PHE A 12 -3.14 -8.83 17.76
CA PHE A 12 -2.77 -7.69 16.92
C PHE A 12 -2.54 -8.17 15.49
N ILE A 13 -3.48 -7.85 14.61
CA ILE A 13 -3.42 -8.14 13.18
C ILE A 13 -3.08 -6.85 12.46
N LEU A 14 -2.04 -6.89 11.63
CA LEU A 14 -1.59 -5.75 10.84
C LEU A 14 -1.99 -5.94 9.36
N ASP A 15 -2.80 -5.03 8.83
CA ASP A 15 -2.95 -4.87 7.38
C ASP A 15 -1.73 -4.10 6.85
N ALA A 16 -0.85 -4.81 6.17
CA ALA A 16 0.35 -4.29 5.56
C ALA A 16 0.22 -4.13 4.03
N ALA A 17 -1.00 -4.11 3.50
CA ALA A 17 -1.23 -4.02 2.05
C ALA A 17 -0.58 -2.80 1.38
N GLN A 18 -0.31 -1.72 2.12
CA GLN A 18 0.36 -0.50 1.63
C GLN A 18 1.80 -0.36 2.12
N THR A 19 2.27 -1.23 3.02
CA THR A 19 3.57 -1.06 3.69
C THR A 19 4.52 -2.23 3.48
N ALA A 20 4.00 -3.44 3.20
CA ALA A 20 4.84 -4.61 2.89
C ALA A 20 5.69 -4.32 1.64
N GLY A 21 6.99 -4.57 1.74
CA GLY A 21 7.97 -4.27 0.69
C GLY A 21 8.53 -2.84 0.71
N LEU A 22 7.94 -1.93 1.50
CA LEU A 22 8.43 -0.56 1.68
C LEU A 22 9.03 -0.33 3.07
N ILE A 23 8.30 -0.72 4.09
CA ILE A 23 8.68 -0.51 5.49
C ILE A 23 9.11 -1.85 6.06
N ASP A 24 10.22 -1.87 6.77
CA ASP A 24 10.66 -3.06 7.50
C ASP A 24 9.67 -3.39 8.63
N ILE A 25 9.08 -4.58 8.56
CA ILE A 25 8.08 -5.05 9.51
C ILE A 25 8.57 -6.34 10.16
N ASP A 26 9.11 -6.22 11.35
CA ASP A 26 9.49 -7.37 12.18
C ASP A 26 8.29 -7.83 13.02
N MET A 27 7.67 -8.93 12.61
CA MET A 27 6.49 -9.49 13.28
C MET A 27 6.77 -9.86 14.75
N THR A 28 7.97 -10.30 15.06
CA THR A 28 8.38 -10.71 16.40
C THR A 28 8.52 -9.51 17.32
N LYS A 29 9.26 -8.47 16.90
CA LYS A 29 9.39 -7.22 17.65
C LYS A 29 8.05 -6.53 17.87
N LEU A 30 7.19 -6.54 16.84
CA LEU A 30 5.85 -5.96 16.92
C LEU A 30 4.84 -6.89 17.59
N ARG A 31 5.20 -8.12 17.93
CA ARG A 31 4.32 -9.12 18.55
C ARG A 31 3.00 -9.27 17.77
N LEU A 32 3.10 -9.38 16.44
CA LEU A 32 1.94 -9.54 15.58
C LEU A 32 1.37 -10.94 15.71
N SER A 33 0.05 -11.04 15.80
CA SER A 33 -0.66 -12.31 15.65
C SER A 33 -0.78 -12.69 14.18
N ALA A 34 -0.98 -11.70 13.31
CA ALA A 34 -0.95 -11.90 11.86
C ALA A 34 -0.52 -10.62 11.14
N LEU A 35 0.02 -10.80 9.94
CA LEU A 35 0.30 -9.75 8.99
C LEU A 35 -0.32 -10.13 7.65
N CYS A 36 -1.20 -9.26 7.12
CA CYS A 36 -1.83 -9.44 5.82
C CYS A 36 -1.18 -8.53 4.80
N PHE A 37 -0.91 -9.01 3.59
CA PHE A 37 -0.28 -8.22 2.54
C PHE A 37 -0.85 -8.48 1.15
N SER A 38 -0.72 -7.49 0.27
CA SER A 38 -1.04 -7.60 -1.15
C SER A 38 0.25 -7.78 -1.95
N GLY A 39 0.31 -8.80 -2.79
CA GLY A 39 1.52 -9.10 -3.58
C GLY A 39 1.74 -8.13 -4.75
N HIS A 40 0.65 -7.60 -5.34
CA HIS A 40 0.68 -6.76 -6.54
C HIS A 40 0.98 -5.27 -6.30
N LYS A 41 1.27 -4.88 -5.05
CA LYS A 41 1.66 -3.50 -4.70
C LYS A 41 3.18 -3.40 -4.60
N SER A 42 3.69 -2.95 -3.48
CA SER A 42 5.12 -2.70 -3.31
C SER A 42 5.97 -3.97 -3.18
N LEU A 43 5.37 -5.15 -3.27
CA LEU A 43 6.08 -6.42 -3.44
C LEU A 43 6.30 -6.81 -4.91
N TYR A 44 5.80 -6.00 -5.87
CA TYR A 44 5.97 -6.17 -7.32
C TYR A 44 5.51 -7.52 -7.90
N GLY A 45 4.69 -8.26 -7.17
CA GLY A 45 4.08 -9.49 -7.66
C GLY A 45 2.89 -9.24 -8.59
N PRO A 46 2.41 -10.27 -9.30
CA PRO A 46 1.23 -10.17 -10.15
C PRO A 46 -0.06 -9.88 -9.36
N GLN A 47 -1.07 -9.35 -10.06
CA GLN A 47 -2.43 -9.24 -9.52
C GLN A 47 -2.95 -10.62 -9.10
N GLY A 48 -3.86 -10.65 -8.10
CA GLY A 48 -4.39 -11.88 -7.56
C GLY A 48 -3.43 -12.62 -6.62
N THR A 49 -2.34 -11.96 -6.21
CA THR A 49 -1.41 -12.46 -5.20
C THR A 49 -1.49 -11.66 -3.90
N GLY A 50 -1.21 -12.34 -2.81
CA GLY A 50 -1.18 -11.79 -1.47
C GLY A 50 -1.03 -12.91 -0.47
N GLY A 51 -1.06 -12.60 0.80
CA GLY A 51 -0.95 -13.63 1.81
C GLY A 51 -1.14 -13.13 3.23
N ILE A 52 -1.14 -14.10 4.13
CA ILE A 52 -1.14 -13.87 5.57
C ILE A 52 0.07 -14.58 6.19
N CYS A 53 0.87 -13.85 6.93
CA CYS A 53 1.89 -14.43 7.79
C CYS A 53 1.33 -14.56 9.20
N LEU A 54 1.39 -15.75 9.78
CA LEU A 54 0.87 -16.03 11.12
C LEU A 54 1.98 -15.96 12.16
N GLY A 55 1.71 -15.28 13.25
CA GLY A 55 2.56 -15.27 14.44
C GLY A 55 2.47 -16.61 15.18
N GLN A 56 3.50 -16.90 15.97
CA GLN A 56 3.56 -18.15 16.73
C GLN A 56 2.31 -18.34 17.63
N GLY A 57 1.71 -19.51 17.53
CA GLY A 57 0.53 -19.87 18.32
C GLY A 57 -0.78 -19.22 17.92
N PHE A 58 -0.81 -18.42 16.84
CA PHE A 58 -2.05 -17.91 16.29
C PHE A 58 -2.54 -18.81 15.15
N ARG A 59 -3.72 -19.37 15.31
CA ARG A 59 -4.40 -20.24 14.33
C ARG A 59 -5.82 -19.71 14.13
N PRO A 60 -6.07 -18.94 13.06
CA PRO A 60 -7.43 -18.52 12.73
C PRO A 60 -8.22 -19.67 12.12
N GLU A 61 -9.53 -19.64 12.27
CA GLU A 61 -10.43 -20.53 11.58
C GLU A 61 -10.49 -20.17 10.09
N PRO A 62 -10.61 -21.16 9.18
CA PRO A 62 -10.77 -20.89 7.76
C PRO A 62 -12.12 -20.21 7.50
N LEU A 63 -12.11 -19.17 6.66
CA LEU A 63 -13.33 -18.51 6.18
C LEU A 63 -13.98 -19.29 5.04
N ALA A 64 -13.17 -19.91 4.18
CA ALA A 64 -13.60 -20.74 3.06
C ALA A 64 -12.99 -22.13 3.18
N VAL A 65 -13.76 -23.13 2.86
CA VAL A 65 -13.35 -24.53 2.85
C VAL A 65 -13.68 -25.16 1.50
N GLY A 66 -12.91 -26.17 1.09
CA GLY A 66 -13.10 -26.84 -0.20
C GLY A 66 -11.90 -27.71 -0.57
N GLY A 67 -11.85 -28.18 -1.79
CA GLY A 67 -10.74 -28.99 -2.26
C GLY A 67 -9.41 -28.23 -2.16
N SER A 68 -8.43 -28.78 -1.47
CA SER A 68 -7.11 -28.19 -1.25
C SER A 68 -6.02 -28.83 -2.11
N GLY A 69 -6.33 -29.94 -2.79
CA GLY A 69 -5.34 -30.75 -3.51
C GLY A 69 -4.56 -31.72 -2.61
N SER A 70 -4.72 -31.62 -1.29
CA SER A 70 -4.21 -32.56 -0.29
C SER A 70 -5.36 -33.35 0.32
N GLU A 71 -5.08 -34.53 0.89
CA GLU A 71 -6.06 -35.40 1.55
C GLU A 71 -7.33 -35.68 0.72
N SER A 72 -7.17 -36.03 -0.57
CA SER A 72 -8.25 -36.09 -1.58
C SER A 72 -9.39 -37.06 -1.23
N PHE A 73 -9.19 -37.99 -0.32
CA PHE A 73 -10.20 -38.93 0.16
C PHE A 73 -10.86 -38.51 1.50
N SER A 74 -10.38 -37.43 2.10
CA SER A 74 -10.99 -36.90 3.32
C SER A 74 -12.32 -36.22 3.00
N PRO A 75 -13.38 -36.47 3.75
CA PRO A 75 -14.67 -35.78 3.61
C PRO A 75 -14.66 -34.38 4.25
N THR A 76 -13.58 -34.03 4.96
CA THR A 76 -13.42 -32.75 5.66
C THR A 76 -12.24 -31.97 5.13
N HIS A 77 -12.30 -30.65 5.29
CA HIS A 77 -11.21 -29.76 4.94
C HIS A 77 -9.97 -30.02 5.83
N PRO A 78 -8.74 -29.92 5.28
CA PRO A 78 -7.52 -30.10 6.06
C PRO A 78 -7.44 -29.16 7.27
N THR A 79 -6.86 -29.65 8.36
CA THR A 79 -6.64 -28.85 9.59
C THR A 79 -5.20 -28.45 9.80
N VAL A 80 -4.29 -28.94 8.95
CA VAL A 80 -2.85 -28.66 9.03
C VAL A 80 -2.51 -27.43 8.21
N MET A 81 -1.73 -26.50 8.77
CA MET A 81 -1.23 -25.33 8.06
C MET A 81 -0.12 -25.73 7.06
N PRO A 82 -0.05 -25.09 5.88
CA PRO A 82 -0.87 -23.98 5.41
C PRO A 82 -2.23 -24.38 4.82
N ASP A 83 -2.47 -25.64 4.49
CA ASP A 83 -3.63 -26.15 3.75
C ASP A 83 -4.96 -25.79 4.42
N ALA A 84 -4.96 -25.68 5.75
CA ALA A 84 -6.13 -25.28 6.52
C ALA A 84 -6.70 -23.90 6.12
N LEU A 85 -5.90 -23.02 5.53
CA LEU A 85 -6.34 -21.69 5.07
C LEU A 85 -6.35 -21.54 3.55
N GLU A 86 -6.05 -22.64 2.82
CA GLU A 86 -5.92 -22.64 1.37
C GLU A 86 -7.02 -23.49 0.75
N ALA A 87 -8.11 -22.87 0.31
CA ALA A 87 -9.21 -23.56 -0.38
C ALA A 87 -9.10 -23.35 -1.89
N GLY A 88 -9.14 -24.44 -2.65
CA GLY A 88 -9.03 -24.43 -4.11
C GLY A 88 -7.61 -24.59 -4.63
N THR A 89 -7.47 -24.63 -5.96
CA THR A 89 -6.17 -24.74 -6.64
C THR A 89 -5.39 -23.43 -6.49
N GLN A 90 -4.18 -23.52 -5.99
CA GLN A 90 -3.31 -22.36 -5.75
C GLN A 90 -2.85 -21.71 -7.06
N ASN A 91 -2.71 -20.39 -7.05
CA ASN A 91 -2.17 -19.60 -8.16
C ASN A 91 -0.63 -19.75 -8.23
N ALA A 92 -0.14 -20.92 -8.64
CA ALA A 92 1.28 -21.22 -8.67
C ALA A 92 2.08 -20.22 -9.52
N HIS A 93 1.56 -19.81 -10.67
CA HIS A 93 2.21 -18.83 -11.55
C HIS A 93 2.33 -17.44 -10.87
N GLY A 94 1.27 -16.99 -10.23
CA GLY A 94 1.27 -15.74 -9.48
C GLY A 94 2.21 -15.79 -8.29
N ILE A 95 2.26 -16.91 -7.56
CA ILE A 95 3.16 -17.10 -6.42
C ILE A 95 4.62 -17.09 -6.88
N ALA A 96 4.95 -17.74 -7.99
CA ALA A 96 6.29 -17.68 -8.57
C ALA A 96 6.69 -16.24 -8.99
N GLY A 97 5.77 -15.48 -9.57
CA GLY A 97 5.98 -14.07 -9.90
C GLY A 97 6.15 -13.20 -8.64
N LEU A 98 5.38 -13.46 -7.58
CA LEU A 98 5.52 -12.78 -6.30
C LEU A 98 6.89 -13.06 -5.66
N LEU A 99 7.38 -14.31 -5.73
CA LEU A 99 8.71 -14.68 -5.26
C LEU A 99 9.80 -13.82 -5.95
N ALA A 100 9.74 -13.71 -7.28
CA ALA A 100 10.68 -12.89 -8.03
C ALA A 100 10.63 -11.41 -7.60
N GLY A 101 9.44 -10.85 -7.35
CA GLY A 101 9.28 -9.48 -6.84
C GLY A 101 9.89 -9.30 -5.44
N VAL A 102 9.67 -10.25 -4.54
CA VAL A 102 10.24 -10.23 -3.18
C VAL A 102 11.77 -10.32 -3.22
N GLU A 103 12.33 -11.21 -4.05
CA GLU A 103 13.79 -11.34 -4.24
C GLU A 103 14.39 -10.05 -4.82
N TYR A 104 13.73 -9.43 -5.79
CA TYR A 104 14.13 -8.15 -6.33
C TYR A 104 14.24 -7.07 -5.25
N ILE A 105 13.21 -6.90 -4.41
CA ILE A 105 13.22 -5.92 -3.32
C ILE A 105 14.31 -6.24 -2.29
N LYS A 106 14.46 -7.50 -1.93
CA LYS A 106 15.50 -7.96 -1.00
C LYS A 106 16.89 -7.58 -1.50
N ASN A 107 17.15 -7.76 -2.80
CA ASN A 107 18.42 -7.43 -3.42
C ASN A 107 18.69 -5.91 -3.48
N LEU A 108 17.64 -5.07 -3.49
CA LEU A 108 17.78 -3.61 -3.42
C LEU A 108 18.18 -3.11 -2.03
N GLY A 109 18.03 -3.92 -0.97
CA GLY A 109 18.55 -3.60 0.36
C GLY A 109 18.03 -2.29 0.96
N GLY A 110 16.76 -1.95 0.75
CA GLY A 110 16.15 -0.71 1.24
C GLY A 110 16.34 0.52 0.34
N LYS A 111 17.15 0.44 -0.73
CA LYS A 111 17.34 1.54 -1.69
C LYS A 111 16.02 1.97 -2.34
N ALA A 112 15.16 1.00 -2.69
CA ALA A 112 13.88 1.30 -3.32
C ALA A 112 13.04 2.25 -2.44
N PHE A 113 12.94 1.95 -1.16
CA PHE A 113 12.20 2.80 -0.23
C PHE A 113 12.87 4.17 -0.04
N SER A 114 14.18 4.22 0.16
CA SER A 114 14.89 5.48 0.42
C SER A 114 14.79 6.46 -0.75
N VAL A 115 14.91 5.99 -1.99
CA VAL A 115 14.74 6.81 -3.20
C VAL A 115 13.29 7.31 -3.32
N ALA A 116 12.32 6.40 -3.26
CA ALA A 116 10.91 6.76 -3.37
C ALA A 116 10.46 7.73 -2.26
N ALA A 117 10.92 7.52 -1.02
CA ALA A 117 10.65 8.42 0.10
C ALA A 117 11.32 9.79 -0.08
N GLY A 118 12.51 9.83 -0.69
CA GLY A 118 13.20 11.06 -1.07
C GLY A 118 12.37 11.89 -2.06
N HIS A 119 11.86 11.28 -3.12
CA HIS A 119 10.98 11.92 -4.11
C HIS A 119 9.71 12.48 -3.46
N ALA A 120 9.02 11.67 -2.65
CA ALA A 120 7.83 12.12 -1.95
C ALA A 120 8.11 13.28 -0.99
N LYS A 121 9.22 13.23 -0.24
CA LYS A 121 9.64 14.30 0.67
C LYS A 121 9.95 15.60 -0.07
N ARG A 122 10.64 15.50 -1.22
CA ARG A 122 10.93 16.64 -2.09
C ARG A 122 9.64 17.27 -2.61
N PHE A 123 8.73 16.44 -3.16
CA PHE A 123 7.44 16.91 -3.65
C PHE A 123 6.63 17.60 -2.54
N ILE A 124 6.51 16.99 -1.35
CA ILE A 124 5.82 17.59 -0.21
C ILE A 124 6.42 18.93 0.17
N LYS A 125 7.76 19.03 0.26
CA LYS A 125 8.47 20.28 0.61
C LYS A 125 8.09 21.40 -0.33
N GLU A 126 8.02 21.12 -1.64
CA GLU A 126 7.69 22.09 -2.68
C GLU A 126 6.20 22.44 -2.74
N MET A 127 5.32 21.55 -2.25
CA MET A 127 3.88 21.81 -2.18
C MET A 127 3.47 22.52 -0.89
N LYS A 128 4.28 22.48 0.16
CA LYS A 128 3.99 23.19 1.41
C LYS A 128 3.96 24.70 1.17
N GLY A 129 2.86 25.33 1.58
CA GLY A 129 2.66 26.77 1.48
C GLY A 129 2.32 27.28 0.08
N VAL A 130 2.15 26.40 -0.91
CA VAL A 130 1.64 26.80 -2.23
C VAL A 130 0.16 27.16 -2.07
N GLU A 131 -0.19 28.39 -2.41
CA GLU A 131 -1.58 28.84 -2.38
C GLU A 131 -2.44 28.00 -3.32
N GLY A 132 -3.60 27.58 -2.84
CA GLY A 132 -4.50 26.70 -3.61
C GLY A 132 -4.18 25.21 -3.50
N VAL A 133 -3.08 24.78 -2.87
CA VAL A 133 -2.77 23.36 -2.63
C VAL A 133 -3.10 22.97 -1.20
N THR A 134 -3.92 21.92 -1.05
CA THR A 134 -4.22 21.29 0.24
C THR A 134 -3.59 19.91 0.29
N LEU A 135 -2.60 19.72 1.17
CA LEU A 135 -1.97 18.43 1.43
C LEU A 135 -2.71 17.68 2.53
N TYR A 136 -2.86 16.37 2.39
CA TYR A 136 -3.55 15.51 3.34
C TYR A 136 -2.62 14.59 4.10
N GLY A 137 -3.01 14.29 5.36
CA GLY A 137 -2.26 13.44 6.28
C GLY A 137 -1.13 14.19 7.00
N ASP A 138 -0.40 13.47 7.85
CA ASP A 138 0.79 14.01 8.53
C ASP A 138 1.97 14.03 7.55
N VAL A 139 2.17 15.20 6.92
CA VAL A 139 3.22 15.40 5.93
C VAL A 139 4.62 15.52 6.56
N ASP A 140 4.69 15.69 7.87
CA ASP A 140 5.94 15.79 8.65
C ASP A 140 6.30 14.49 9.37
N ALA A 141 5.47 13.44 9.24
CA ALA A 141 5.75 12.15 9.82
C ALA A 141 7.14 11.63 9.42
N ALA A 142 7.94 11.24 10.42
CA ALA A 142 9.29 10.73 10.20
C ALA A 142 9.32 9.46 9.34
N LEU A 143 8.27 8.64 9.43
CA LEU A 143 8.10 7.43 8.63
C LEU A 143 6.75 7.49 7.93
N ARG A 144 6.75 7.51 6.61
CA ARG A 144 5.56 7.46 5.76
C ARG A 144 5.83 6.72 4.47
N THR A 145 4.80 6.18 3.86
CA THR A 145 4.90 5.62 2.51
C THR A 145 5.11 6.75 1.48
N PRO A 146 5.74 6.47 0.32
CA PRO A 146 6.02 7.48 -0.71
C PRO A 146 4.76 7.84 -1.52
N VAL A 147 3.68 8.15 -0.82
CA VAL A 147 2.37 8.51 -1.37
C VAL A 147 1.98 9.89 -0.85
N VAL A 148 1.56 10.76 -1.75
CA VAL A 148 1.10 12.12 -1.42
C VAL A 148 -0.31 12.33 -1.97
N ALA A 149 -1.26 12.64 -1.09
CA ALA A 149 -2.61 13.01 -1.46
C ALA A 149 -2.78 14.52 -1.29
N LEU A 150 -3.37 15.16 -2.28
CA LEU A 150 -3.62 16.59 -2.27
C LEU A 150 -4.87 16.96 -3.07
N ASN A 151 -5.34 18.19 -2.88
CA ASN A 151 -6.30 18.85 -3.77
C ASN A 151 -5.79 20.21 -4.20
N VAL A 152 -6.25 20.66 -5.37
CA VAL A 152 -5.90 21.94 -5.96
C VAL A 152 -7.16 22.79 -6.06
N ARG A 153 -7.18 23.95 -5.38
CA ARG A 153 -8.26 24.95 -5.38
C ARG A 153 -9.67 24.37 -5.12
N GLY A 154 -9.76 23.26 -4.38
CA GLY A 154 -11.05 22.60 -4.10
C GLY A 154 -11.76 22.04 -5.33
N ARG A 155 -11.06 21.89 -6.47
CA ARG A 155 -11.59 21.31 -7.71
C ARG A 155 -11.77 19.81 -7.56
N ASP A 156 -12.61 19.23 -8.40
CA ASP A 156 -12.77 17.78 -8.49
C ASP A 156 -11.43 17.11 -8.84
N SER A 157 -11.13 16.02 -8.14
CA SER A 157 -9.86 15.32 -8.32
C SER A 157 -9.73 14.63 -9.67
N GLY A 158 -10.84 14.27 -10.31
CA GLY A 158 -10.87 13.72 -11.66
C GLY A 158 -10.47 14.77 -12.71
N ASP A 159 -10.98 16.01 -12.57
CA ASP A 159 -10.62 17.11 -13.47
C ASP A 159 -9.12 17.43 -13.38
N ILE A 160 -8.57 17.48 -12.17
CA ILE A 160 -7.14 17.72 -11.97
C ILE A 160 -6.30 16.56 -12.53
N ALA A 161 -6.74 15.31 -12.34
CA ALA A 161 -6.04 14.16 -12.91
C ALA A 161 -6.06 14.15 -14.44
N ALA A 162 -7.18 14.56 -15.05
CA ALA A 162 -7.29 14.70 -16.50
C ALA A 162 -6.31 15.76 -17.04
N LEU A 163 -6.28 16.95 -16.44
CA LEU A 163 -5.34 18.00 -16.82
C LEU A 163 -3.87 17.57 -16.65
N LEU A 164 -3.53 16.90 -15.54
CA LEU A 164 -2.19 16.37 -15.33
C LEU A 164 -1.78 15.37 -16.41
N TRP A 165 -2.73 14.57 -16.89
CA TRP A 165 -2.48 13.63 -17.97
C TRP A 165 -2.40 14.29 -19.33
N ASP A 166 -3.40 15.11 -19.68
CA ASP A 166 -3.57 15.65 -21.03
C ASP A 166 -2.50 16.71 -21.35
N ASP A 167 -2.20 17.59 -20.39
CA ASP A 167 -1.30 18.73 -20.61
C ASP A 167 0.16 18.42 -20.22
N TYR A 168 0.40 17.50 -19.27
CA TYR A 168 1.74 17.25 -18.72
C TYR A 168 2.20 15.79 -18.85
N GLY A 169 1.35 14.86 -19.31
CA GLY A 169 1.70 13.43 -19.40
C GLY A 169 1.90 12.76 -18.03
N ILE A 170 1.34 13.32 -16.96
CA ILE A 170 1.54 12.85 -15.59
C ILE A 170 0.37 11.99 -15.15
N ALA A 171 0.61 10.69 -14.98
CA ALA A 171 -0.39 9.74 -14.49
C ALA A 171 -0.51 9.80 -12.95
N VAL A 172 -1.69 10.13 -12.46
CA VAL A 172 -2.04 10.13 -11.05
C VAL A 172 -3.31 9.33 -10.80
N ARG A 173 -3.67 9.09 -9.57
CA ARG A 173 -4.96 8.51 -9.25
C ARG A 173 -5.86 9.54 -8.57
N ALA A 174 -7.07 9.71 -9.11
CA ALA A 174 -8.13 10.54 -8.51
C ALA A 174 -9.12 9.70 -7.71
N GLY A 175 -9.95 10.37 -6.91
CA GLY A 175 -11.13 9.82 -6.25
C GLY A 175 -10.90 9.33 -4.84
N ALA A 176 -11.62 8.28 -4.45
CA ALA A 176 -11.71 7.81 -3.06
C ALA A 176 -10.58 6.86 -2.61
N HIS A 177 -9.72 6.39 -3.51
CA HIS A 177 -8.55 5.53 -3.21
C HIS A 177 -8.87 4.28 -2.37
N CYS A 178 -10.06 3.70 -2.51
CA CYS A 178 -10.56 2.59 -1.69
C CYS A 178 -10.65 2.93 -0.19
N ALA A 179 -10.79 4.21 0.17
CA ALA A 179 -10.81 4.69 1.55
C ALA A 179 -11.97 5.68 1.82
N PRO A 180 -13.24 5.28 1.60
CA PRO A 180 -14.38 6.21 1.67
C PRO A 180 -14.53 6.85 3.06
N LEU A 181 -14.25 6.11 4.13
CA LEU A 181 -14.34 6.66 5.49
C LEU A 181 -13.25 7.71 5.77
N MET A 182 -12.08 7.59 5.13
CA MET A 182 -11.03 8.62 5.22
C MET A 182 -11.51 9.91 4.55
N HIS A 183 -12.11 9.82 3.36
CA HIS A 183 -12.66 10.98 2.65
C HIS A 183 -13.78 11.66 3.44
N LYS A 184 -14.61 10.87 4.16
CA LYS A 184 -15.60 11.42 5.09
C LYS A 184 -14.93 12.21 6.22
N THR A 185 -13.86 11.67 6.80
CA THR A 185 -13.10 12.35 7.87
C THR A 185 -12.42 13.62 7.37
N LEU A 186 -11.92 13.63 6.14
CA LEU A 186 -11.23 14.76 5.52
C LEU A 186 -12.18 15.78 4.88
N GLY A 187 -13.49 15.50 4.79
CA GLY A 187 -14.47 16.36 4.12
C GLY A 187 -14.31 16.41 2.60
N THR A 188 -13.72 15.38 2.00
CA THR A 188 -13.42 15.32 0.56
C THR A 188 -14.28 14.31 -0.20
N GLU A 189 -15.41 13.89 0.36
CA GLU A 189 -16.29 12.88 -0.24
C GLU A 189 -16.82 13.27 -1.62
N LYS A 190 -17.04 14.57 -1.86
CA LYS A 190 -17.60 15.07 -3.12
C LYS A 190 -16.54 15.26 -4.22
N ILE A 191 -15.34 15.67 -3.84
CA ILE A 191 -14.27 16.02 -4.79
C ILE A 191 -13.16 14.99 -4.87
N GLY A 192 -13.14 14.00 -3.97
CA GLY A 192 -12.04 13.04 -3.85
C GLY A 192 -10.70 13.70 -3.47
N ALA A 193 -9.62 13.07 -3.84
CA ALA A 193 -8.28 13.63 -3.77
C ALA A 193 -7.43 13.13 -4.95
N VAL A 194 -6.43 13.89 -5.33
CA VAL A 194 -5.40 13.48 -6.29
C VAL A 194 -4.26 12.83 -5.52
N ARG A 195 -3.86 11.63 -5.92
CA ARG A 195 -2.79 10.88 -5.29
C ARG A 195 -1.61 10.69 -6.22
N PHE A 196 -0.49 11.22 -5.82
CA PHE A 196 0.83 10.92 -6.38
C PHE A 196 1.41 9.72 -5.63
N SER A 197 1.98 8.77 -6.36
CA SER A 197 2.63 7.58 -5.81
C SER A 197 4.03 7.48 -6.42
N PHE A 198 5.04 7.71 -5.62
CA PHE A 198 6.44 7.69 -6.06
C PHE A 198 7.05 6.31 -5.87
N SER A 199 7.95 5.94 -6.77
CA SER A 199 8.73 4.72 -6.70
C SER A 199 10.22 5.02 -6.95
N HIS A 200 11.05 4.01 -6.79
CA HIS A 200 12.48 4.13 -7.12
C HIS A 200 12.75 4.09 -8.64
N PHE A 201 11.73 3.88 -9.45
CA PHE A 201 11.83 3.99 -10.91
C PHE A 201 11.64 5.41 -11.40
N ASN A 202 11.07 6.31 -10.58
CA ASN A 202 10.94 7.71 -10.97
C ASN A 202 12.30 8.41 -10.95
N THR A 203 12.46 9.36 -11.87
CA THR A 203 13.64 10.24 -11.92
C THR A 203 13.39 11.56 -11.19
N ASP A 204 14.45 12.29 -10.90
CA ASP A 204 14.35 13.62 -10.30
C ASP A 204 13.65 14.61 -11.25
N GLU A 205 13.85 14.49 -12.56
CA GLU A 205 13.20 15.30 -13.59
C GLU A 205 11.69 15.08 -13.64
N GLU A 206 11.23 13.83 -13.47
CA GLU A 206 9.80 13.51 -13.38
C GLU A 206 9.16 14.11 -12.14
N VAL A 207 9.89 14.13 -11.02
CA VAL A 207 9.43 14.77 -9.78
C VAL A 207 9.35 16.27 -9.96
N ASP A 208 10.34 16.90 -10.63
CA ASP A 208 10.34 18.33 -10.94
C ASP A 208 9.20 18.71 -11.87
N ALA A 209 8.92 17.90 -12.89
CA ALA A 209 7.79 18.11 -13.78
C ALA A 209 6.46 18.06 -13.01
N ALA A 210 6.29 17.10 -12.10
CA ALA A 210 5.09 17.01 -11.26
C ALA A 210 4.94 18.23 -10.33
N ILE A 211 6.04 18.72 -9.75
CA ILE A 211 6.05 19.93 -8.93
C ILE A 211 5.62 21.15 -9.75
N ALA A 212 6.19 21.32 -10.94
CA ALA A 212 5.88 22.45 -11.82
C ALA A 212 4.41 22.44 -12.25
N ALA A 213 3.90 21.29 -12.69
CA ALA A 213 2.52 21.11 -13.12
C ALA A 213 1.51 21.44 -12.02
N VAL A 214 1.72 20.94 -10.80
CA VAL A 214 0.80 21.24 -9.68
C VAL A 214 0.85 22.72 -9.30
N LYS A 215 2.03 23.35 -9.30
CA LYS A 215 2.17 24.78 -9.04
C LYS A 215 1.47 25.63 -10.11
N GLU A 216 1.47 25.19 -11.36
CA GLU A 216 0.77 25.87 -12.45
C GLU A 216 -0.74 25.76 -12.32
N LEU A 217 -1.25 24.55 -12.06
CA LEU A 217 -2.69 24.30 -11.84
C LEU A 217 -3.23 25.00 -10.58
N ALA A 218 -2.36 25.40 -9.66
CA ALA A 218 -2.71 26.10 -8.43
C ALA A 218 -2.76 27.64 -8.59
N LYS A 219 -2.35 28.22 -9.71
CA LYS A 219 -2.50 29.63 -10.03
C LYS A 219 -3.95 29.95 -10.42
#